data_b4115a5cafbc2543874607fb4418889c
#
_entry.id   b4115a5cafbc2543874607fb4418889c
#
_cell.length_a   1.000
_cell.length_b   1.000
_cell.length_c   1.000
_cell.angle_alpha   90.00
_cell.angle_beta   90.00
_cell.angle_gamma   90.00
#
_symmetry.space_group_name_H-M   'P 1'
#
loop_
_entity.id
_entity.type
_entity.pdbx_description
1 polymer ?
#
loop_
_entity_poly.entity_id
_entity_poly.type
_entity_poly.pdbx_seq_one_letter_code
_entity_poly.pdbx_strand_id
1 'polypeptide(L)'
;CYEPDSQLNKLFNTARIEKVEILNKEWEYEEHHRKGYIDIFRISGYEQHRVQLILGVLSYNLLTEEYPLSTRDIHRIDNNHWKLDTLVSNYVGIGRFVMGLYSDITIITPEFQEYINQIIRERYNSIKE
;
A
#
# COMPACT_ATOMS: atom_id res chain seq x y z
N CYS A 1 4.34 9.64 14.09
CA CYS A 1 4.21 10.09 15.49
C CYS A 1 3.92 8.94 16.43
N TYR A 2 4.50 9.01 17.63
CA TYR A 2 4.15 8.10 18.72
C TYR A 2 2.98 8.67 19.51
N GLU A 3 1.93 7.87 19.69
CA GLU A 3 0.77 8.25 20.50
C GLU A 3 0.81 7.53 21.84
N PRO A 4 0.98 8.26 22.97
CA PRO A 4 1.15 7.64 24.30
C PRO A 4 -0.08 6.85 24.75
N ASP A 5 -1.29 7.31 24.44
CA ASP A 5 -2.53 6.67 24.90
C ASP A 5 -2.70 5.26 24.34
N SER A 6 -2.38 5.05 23.06
CA SER A 6 -2.44 3.75 22.42
C SER A 6 -1.11 2.99 22.44
N GLN A 7 -0.01 3.65 22.83
CA GLN A 7 1.35 3.12 22.80
C GLN A 7 1.78 2.64 21.41
N LEU A 8 1.30 3.30 20.37
CA LEU A 8 1.58 2.96 18.97
C LEU A 8 2.15 4.16 18.21
N ASN A 9 2.99 3.86 17.25
CA ASN A 9 3.40 4.86 16.25
C ASN A 9 2.32 4.95 15.18
N LYS A 10 1.83 6.15 14.92
CA LYS A 10 0.77 6.41 13.96
C LYS A 10 1.18 7.45 12.93
N LEU A 11 0.61 7.35 11.73
CA LEU A 11 0.70 8.37 10.71
C LEU A 11 -0.56 9.22 10.71
N PHE A 12 -0.38 10.52 10.55
CA PHE A 12 -1.47 11.49 10.46
C PHE A 12 -1.36 12.27 9.16
N ASN A 13 -2.51 12.50 8.52
CA ASN A 13 -2.58 13.35 7.34
C ASN A 13 -2.40 14.81 7.77
N THR A 14 -1.34 15.47 7.29
CA THR A 14 -1.03 16.86 7.64
C THR A 14 -2.14 17.84 7.27
N ALA A 15 -2.94 17.53 6.25
CA ALA A 15 -4.08 18.36 5.85
C ALA A 15 -5.19 18.42 6.91
N ARG A 16 -5.22 17.48 7.86
CA ARG A 16 -6.19 17.43 8.96
C ARG A 16 -5.70 18.04 10.25
N ILE A 17 -4.47 18.54 10.27
CA ILE A 17 -3.89 19.21 11.44
C ILE A 17 -4.40 20.64 11.49
N GLU A 18 -5.08 21.00 12.59
CA GLU A 18 -5.63 22.34 12.78
C GLU A 18 -4.61 23.31 13.37
N LYS A 19 -3.73 22.83 14.25
CA LYS A 19 -2.77 23.67 14.96
C LYS A 19 -1.49 22.91 15.26
N VAL A 20 -0.34 23.60 15.08
CA VAL A 20 0.96 23.06 15.42
C VAL A 20 1.68 24.08 16.31
N GLU A 21 2.22 23.62 17.43
CA GLU A 21 3.05 24.43 18.34
C GLU A 21 4.39 23.74 18.55
N ILE A 22 5.46 24.53 18.54
CA ILE A 22 6.81 24.05 18.89
C ILE A 22 7.01 24.27 20.38
N LEU A 23 7.24 23.18 21.12
CA LEU A 23 7.44 23.22 22.55
C LEU A 23 8.93 23.29 22.89
N ASN A 24 9.29 24.05 23.94
CA ASN A 24 10.65 24.09 24.49
C ASN A 24 10.88 22.92 25.45
N LYS A 25 10.59 21.72 25.00
CA LYS A 25 10.78 20.49 25.76
C LYS A 25 11.66 19.53 24.98
N GLU A 26 12.40 18.69 25.69
CA GLU A 26 13.09 17.59 25.08
C GLU A 26 12.06 16.59 24.51
N TRP A 27 12.46 15.80 23.52
CA TRP A 27 11.62 14.79 22.89
C TRP A 27 11.34 13.66 23.88
N GLU A 28 10.15 13.72 24.49
CA GLU A 28 9.75 12.87 25.62
C GLU A 28 9.66 11.39 25.28
N TYR A 29 9.23 11.07 24.05
CA TYR A 29 9.00 9.68 23.62
C TYR A 29 9.99 9.22 22.55
N GLU A 30 11.20 9.79 22.52
CA GLU A 30 12.22 9.46 21.53
C GLU A 30 12.52 7.96 21.47
N GLU A 31 12.61 7.30 22.65
CA GLU A 31 12.87 5.86 22.76
C GLU A 31 11.78 4.99 22.14
N HIS A 32 10.54 5.50 22.10
CA HIS A 32 9.39 4.80 21.54
C HIS A 32 9.15 5.09 20.08
N HIS A 33 9.75 6.15 19.56
CA HIS A 33 9.59 6.55 18.17
C HIS A 33 10.33 5.59 17.23
N ARG A 34 9.64 5.06 16.24
CA ARG A 34 10.21 4.22 15.21
C ARG A 34 9.70 4.65 13.84
N LYS A 35 10.64 4.73 12.90
CA LYS A 35 10.30 5.02 11.51
C LYS A 35 9.85 3.72 10.85
N GLY A 36 8.55 3.58 10.61
CA GLY A 36 7.99 2.47 9.85
C GLY A 36 8.22 2.63 8.36
N TYR A 37 8.05 1.55 7.62
CA TYR A 37 8.05 1.57 6.16
C TYR A 37 6.69 2.06 5.67
N ILE A 38 6.71 2.95 4.67
CA ILE A 38 5.50 3.42 3.99
C ILE A 38 5.54 2.88 2.56
N ASP A 39 4.55 2.09 2.19
CA ASP A 39 4.49 1.51 0.84
C ASP A 39 3.95 2.51 -0.19
N ILE A 40 3.99 2.13 -1.46
CA ILE A 40 3.55 3.01 -2.55
C ILE A 40 2.05 3.33 -2.48
N PHE A 41 1.25 2.56 -1.73
CA PHE A 41 -0.17 2.79 -1.49
C PHE A 41 -0.42 3.60 -0.22
N ARG A 42 0.62 4.20 0.37
CA ARG A 42 0.58 5.05 1.57
C ARG A 42 0.14 4.32 2.83
N ILE A 43 0.36 3.02 2.88
CA ILE A 43 0.11 2.21 4.07
C ILE A 43 1.44 2.01 4.80
N SER A 44 1.44 2.30 6.10
CA SER A 44 2.61 2.14 6.95
C SER A 44 2.56 0.87 7.76
N GLY A 45 3.72 0.35 8.09
CA GLY A 45 3.86 -0.81 8.96
C GLY A 45 5.31 -1.19 9.14
N TYR A 46 5.54 -2.20 9.96
CA TYR A 46 6.88 -2.72 10.22
C TYR A 46 7.16 -4.01 9.44
N GLU A 47 6.13 -4.64 8.91
CA GLU A 47 6.24 -5.80 8.05
C GLU A 47 6.39 -5.37 6.59
N GLN A 48 7.06 -6.20 5.80
CA GLN A 48 7.25 -5.97 4.38
C GLN A 48 6.95 -7.26 3.64
N HIS A 49 6.05 -7.18 2.66
CA HIS A 49 5.66 -8.31 1.81
C HIS A 49 5.95 -7.96 0.37
N ARG A 50 6.75 -8.78 -0.30
CA ARG A 50 7.06 -8.57 -1.71
C ARG A 50 5.89 -8.99 -2.58
N VAL A 51 5.49 -8.11 -3.50
CA VAL A 51 4.44 -8.39 -4.49
C VAL A 51 4.95 -8.05 -5.87
N GLN A 52 4.72 -8.95 -6.81
CA GLN A 52 5.07 -8.79 -8.22
C GLN A 52 3.82 -8.92 -9.08
N LEU A 53 3.60 -7.93 -9.94
CA LEU A 53 2.46 -7.86 -10.85
C LEU A 53 2.94 -7.53 -12.25
N ILE A 54 2.20 -8.00 -13.26
CA ILE A 54 2.32 -7.52 -14.63
C ILE A 54 1.14 -6.58 -14.89
N LEU A 55 1.44 -5.35 -15.27
CA LEU A 55 0.47 -4.29 -15.52
C LEU A 55 0.27 -4.10 -17.02
N GLY A 56 -0.99 -3.96 -17.46
CA GLY A 56 -1.32 -3.49 -18.78
C GLY A 56 -1.28 -1.96 -18.87
N VAL A 57 -1.69 -1.41 -19.99
CA VAL A 57 -1.66 0.05 -20.23
C VAL A 57 -2.55 0.81 -19.26
N LEU A 58 -3.77 0.33 -19.03
CA LEU A 58 -4.72 1.00 -18.14
C LEU A 58 -4.23 1.02 -16.69
N SER A 59 -3.84 -0.14 -16.17
CA SER A 59 -3.37 -0.25 -14.78
C SER A 59 -2.06 0.51 -14.55
N TYR A 60 -1.15 0.49 -15.52
CA TYR A 60 0.08 1.28 -15.44
C TYR A 60 -0.22 2.79 -15.34
N ASN A 61 -1.07 3.29 -16.22
CA ASN A 61 -1.42 4.71 -16.23
C ASN A 61 -2.09 5.14 -14.93
N LEU A 62 -3.08 4.39 -14.45
CA LEU A 62 -3.78 4.71 -13.22
C LEU A 62 -2.87 4.62 -11.99
N LEU A 63 -2.01 3.60 -11.94
CA LEU A 63 -1.08 3.44 -10.81
C LEU A 63 -0.10 4.61 -10.72
N THR A 64 0.50 5.02 -11.85
CA THR A 64 1.47 6.13 -11.86
C THR A 64 0.82 7.48 -11.59
N GLU A 65 -0.43 7.66 -11.99
CA GLU A 65 -1.18 8.90 -11.73
C GLU A 65 -1.64 9.01 -10.27
N GLU A 66 -2.20 7.94 -9.71
CA GLU A 66 -2.74 7.95 -8.34
C GLU A 66 -1.65 7.77 -7.28
N TYR A 67 -0.62 7.00 -7.60
CA TYR A 67 0.47 6.66 -6.68
C TYR A 67 1.83 6.92 -7.34
N PRO A 68 2.25 8.18 -7.45
CA PRO A 68 3.48 8.53 -8.17
C PRO A 68 4.76 7.85 -7.68
N LEU A 69 4.82 7.49 -6.40
CA LEU A 69 5.97 6.75 -5.85
C LEU A 69 6.14 5.37 -6.46
N SER A 70 5.11 4.84 -7.09
CA SER A 70 5.17 3.51 -7.72
C SER A 70 6.18 3.44 -8.87
N THR A 71 6.50 4.56 -9.49
CA THR A 71 7.44 4.61 -10.63
C THR A 71 8.81 4.04 -10.31
N ARG A 72 9.26 4.15 -9.05
CA ARG A 72 10.55 3.58 -8.60
C ARG A 72 10.59 2.05 -8.67
N ASP A 73 9.42 1.41 -8.58
CA ASP A 73 9.29 -0.05 -8.49
C ASP A 73 8.73 -0.67 -9.77
N ILE A 74 8.56 0.12 -10.84
CA ILE A 74 8.00 -0.33 -12.11
C ILE A 74 9.10 -0.43 -13.15
N HIS A 75 9.13 -1.56 -13.87
CA HIS A 75 10.03 -1.80 -14.99
C HIS A 75 9.23 -2.14 -16.25
N ARG A 76 9.55 -1.49 -17.36
CA ARG A 76 8.91 -1.78 -18.62
C ARG A 76 9.35 -3.14 -19.15
N ILE A 77 8.38 -3.96 -19.59
CA ILE A 77 8.63 -5.25 -20.23
C ILE A 77 8.59 -5.10 -21.77
N ASP A 78 7.50 -4.52 -22.27
CA ASP A 78 7.31 -4.24 -23.71
C ASP A 78 6.46 -2.97 -23.89
N ASN A 79 5.95 -2.74 -25.09
CA ASN A 79 5.17 -1.52 -25.38
C ASN A 79 3.85 -1.43 -24.60
N ASN A 80 3.31 -2.57 -24.15
CA ASN A 80 1.99 -2.64 -23.53
C ASN A 80 2.00 -3.27 -22.12
N HIS A 81 3.18 -3.62 -21.60
CA HIS A 81 3.29 -4.31 -20.33
C HIS A 81 4.43 -3.75 -19.47
N TRP A 82 4.16 -3.67 -18.17
CA TRP A 82 5.13 -3.24 -17.16
C TRP A 82 5.09 -4.20 -15.99
N LYS A 83 6.23 -4.39 -15.34
CA LYS A 83 6.32 -5.21 -14.13
C LYS A 83 6.43 -4.30 -12.91
N LEU A 84 5.53 -4.48 -11.96
CA LEU A 84 5.63 -3.88 -10.64
C LEU A 84 6.25 -4.92 -9.70
N ASP A 85 7.34 -4.54 -9.04
CA ASP A 85 8.00 -5.35 -8.01
C ASP A 85 8.22 -4.46 -6.80
N THR A 86 7.35 -4.58 -5.81
CA THR A 86 7.31 -3.65 -4.69
C THR A 86 7.15 -4.38 -3.35
N LEU A 87 7.54 -3.69 -2.28
CA LEU A 87 7.32 -4.14 -0.91
C LEU A 87 6.12 -3.39 -0.33
N VAL A 88 5.14 -4.13 0.17
CA VAL A 88 3.96 -3.56 0.80
C VAL A 88 3.90 -3.94 2.27
N SER A 89 3.32 -3.06 3.08
CA SER A 89 3.15 -3.32 4.53
C SER A 89 2.08 -4.38 4.81
N ASN A 90 1.05 -4.41 3.98
CA ASN A 90 0.02 -5.45 3.97
C ASN A 90 -0.66 -5.46 2.59
N TYR A 91 -1.56 -6.41 2.37
CA TYR A 91 -2.21 -6.56 1.07
C TYR A 91 -3.46 -5.67 0.86
N VAL A 92 -3.84 -4.86 1.83
CA VAL A 92 -5.09 -4.08 1.76
C VAL A 92 -5.06 -3.04 0.63
N GLY A 93 -4.01 -2.22 0.58
CA GLY A 93 -3.90 -1.16 -0.43
C GLY A 93 -3.73 -1.70 -1.84
N ILE A 94 -2.76 -2.60 -2.04
CA ILE A 94 -2.53 -3.21 -3.34
C ILE A 94 -3.72 -4.09 -3.77
N GLY A 95 -4.38 -4.74 -2.81
CA GLY A 95 -5.58 -5.53 -3.09
C GLY A 95 -6.72 -4.69 -3.63
N ARG A 96 -6.97 -3.53 -3.06
CA ARG A 96 -7.99 -2.59 -3.56
C ARG A 96 -7.70 -2.15 -5.00
N PHE A 97 -6.44 -1.83 -5.27
CA PHE A 97 -6.02 -1.41 -6.61
C PHE A 97 -6.23 -2.55 -7.62
N VAL A 98 -5.76 -3.76 -7.29
CA VAL A 98 -5.85 -4.92 -8.17
C VAL A 98 -7.30 -5.33 -8.42
N MET A 99 -8.14 -5.33 -7.39
CA MET A 99 -9.55 -5.69 -7.53
C MET A 99 -10.31 -4.77 -8.49
N GLY A 100 -9.97 -3.49 -8.49
CA GLY A 100 -10.58 -2.52 -9.40
C GLY A 100 -10.15 -2.68 -10.86
N LEU A 101 -9.03 -3.36 -11.12
CA LEU A 101 -8.42 -3.47 -12.45
C LEU A 101 -7.99 -4.91 -12.76
N TYR A 102 -8.68 -5.88 -12.20
CA TYR A 102 -8.28 -7.30 -12.23
C TYR A 102 -8.06 -7.84 -13.63
N SER A 103 -8.87 -7.42 -14.61
CA SER A 103 -8.76 -7.85 -16.00
C SER A 103 -7.50 -7.34 -16.71
N ASP A 104 -6.89 -6.26 -16.21
CA ASP A 104 -5.72 -5.63 -16.81
C ASP A 104 -4.41 -6.01 -16.09
N ILE A 105 -4.49 -6.76 -15.00
CA ILE A 105 -3.36 -7.10 -14.15
C ILE A 105 -3.18 -8.61 -14.06
N THR A 106 -1.93 -9.08 -14.17
CA THR A 106 -1.55 -10.46 -13.91
C THR A 106 -0.74 -10.52 -12.62
N ILE A 107 -1.16 -11.35 -11.66
CA ILE A 107 -0.46 -11.50 -10.39
C ILE A 107 0.59 -12.59 -10.51
N ILE A 108 1.84 -12.29 -10.14
CA ILE A 108 2.95 -13.26 -10.15
C ILE A 108 3.11 -13.92 -8.79
N THR A 109 2.99 -13.16 -7.69
CA THR A 109 3.22 -13.63 -6.32
C THR A 109 2.11 -14.57 -5.86
N PRO A 110 2.40 -15.86 -5.55
CA PRO A 110 1.37 -16.83 -5.20
C PRO A 110 0.56 -16.48 -3.95
N GLU A 111 1.21 -15.97 -2.92
CA GLU A 111 0.56 -15.59 -1.65
C GLU A 111 -0.44 -14.47 -1.85
N PHE A 112 -0.10 -13.50 -2.68
CA PHE A 112 -1.02 -12.41 -3.00
C PHE A 112 -2.17 -12.89 -3.88
N GLN A 113 -1.90 -13.78 -4.84
CA GLN A 113 -2.96 -14.39 -5.64
C GLN A 113 -3.98 -15.13 -4.76
N GLU A 114 -3.52 -15.86 -3.76
CA GLU A 114 -4.42 -16.56 -2.83
C GLU A 114 -5.25 -15.58 -2.00
N TYR A 115 -4.66 -14.47 -1.57
CA TYR A 115 -5.38 -13.40 -0.88
C TYR A 115 -6.53 -12.86 -1.75
N ILE A 116 -6.26 -12.58 -3.02
CA ILE A 116 -7.26 -12.09 -3.96
C ILE A 116 -8.34 -13.15 -4.22
N ASN A 117 -7.94 -14.41 -4.41
CA ASN A 117 -8.87 -15.52 -4.62
C ASN A 117 -9.84 -15.67 -3.45
N GLN A 118 -9.36 -15.51 -2.23
CA GLN A 118 -10.18 -15.56 -1.03
C GLN A 118 -11.23 -14.46 -1.00
N ILE A 119 -10.84 -13.22 -1.34
CA ILE A 119 -11.76 -12.09 -1.43
C ILE A 119 -12.84 -12.35 -2.48
N ILE A 120 -12.47 -12.87 -3.64
CA ILE A 120 -13.40 -13.19 -4.72
C ILE A 120 -14.40 -14.25 -4.27
N ARG A 121 -13.94 -15.32 -3.60
CA ARG A 121 -14.83 -16.37 -3.07
C ARG A 121 -15.82 -15.83 -2.04
N GLU A 122 -15.36 -15.00 -1.12
CA GLU A 122 -16.22 -14.38 -0.11
C GLU A 122 -17.28 -13.49 -0.75
N ARG A 123 -16.89 -12.69 -1.74
CA ARG A 123 -17.82 -11.83 -2.49
C ARG A 123 -18.81 -12.64 -3.31
N TYR A 124 -18.34 -13.68 -3.98
CA TYR A 124 -19.21 -14.58 -4.75
C TYR A 124 -20.26 -15.25 -3.86
N ASN A 125 -19.85 -15.79 -2.72
CA ASN A 125 -20.76 -16.44 -1.77
C ASN A 125 -21.79 -15.45 -1.21
N SER A 126 -21.38 -14.20 -0.95
CA SER A 126 -22.28 -13.13 -0.50
C SER A 126 -23.34 -12.79 -1.53
N ILE A 127 -22.98 -12.75 -2.81
CA ILE A 127 -23.93 -12.45 -3.91
C ILE A 127 -24.89 -13.61 -4.13
N LYS A 128 -24.43 -14.86 -3.96
CA LYS A 128 -25.20 -16.07 -4.22
C LYS A 128 -26.31 -16.28 -3.18
N GLU A 129 -26.14 -15.76 -1.98
CA GLU A 129 -27.15 -15.77 -0.93
C GLU A 129 -28.18 -14.65 -1.15
#